data_2222e299c4015d439eafea004eea9d3b
#
_entry.id   2222e299c4015d439eafea004eea9d3b
#
_cell.length_a   1.000
_cell.length_b   1.000
_cell.length_c   1.000
_cell.angle_alpha   90.00
_cell.angle_beta   90.00
_cell.angle_gamma   90.00
#
_symmetry.space_group_name_H-M   'P 1'
#
loop_
_entity.id
_entity.type
_entity.pdbx_description
1 polymer ?
#
loop_
_entity_poly.entity_id
_entity_poly.type
_entity_poly.pdbx_seq_one_letter_code
_entity_poly.pdbx_strand_id
1 'polypeptide(L)'
;VRLVGSEMCIRDRDTLEGKDIFKLYDTYGFPVELTEELAEDEGFKIDHEGFKAAMKEQQDRARASVVKGGSMGMQNETLANITEPSEFLYEAETAESRLSVIVADDARHDSVNSGKALLVFEQTPFYAEMGGQVADHGTISDAAGTTVARVVDVQRAPNGQALHTVEVEGELVVGANYKLEIDHSRHHRVMKNHTATHLLHAALH
;
A
#
# COMPACT_ATOMS: atom_id res chain seq x y z
N VAL A 1 -12.99 -41.42 -8.66
CA VAL A 1 -14.11 -40.46 -8.55
C VAL A 1 -14.39 -39.98 -9.94
N ARG A 2 -15.56 -40.31 -10.47
CA ARG A 2 -15.98 -40.02 -11.84
C ARG A 2 -16.36 -38.56 -11.93
N LEU A 3 -15.54 -37.73 -12.59
CA LEU A 3 -15.91 -36.39 -13.07
C LEU A 3 -16.75 -36.55 -14.35
N VAL A 4 -18.04 -36.71 -14.16
CA VAL A 4 -19.00 -36.70 -15.27
C VAL A 4 -19.45 -35.27 -15.43
N GLY A 5 -19.11 -34.63 -16.54
CA GLY A 5 -19.72 -33.38 -16.97
C GLY A 5 -18.87 -32.34 -17.69
N SER A 6 -17.54 -32.39 -17.61
CA SER A 6 -16.69 -31.42 -18.28
C SER A 6 -15.88 -31.95 -19.48
N GLU A 7 -15.90 -33.26 -19.71
CA GLU A 7 -15.10 -33.88 -20.77
C GLU A 7 -15.66 -33.68 -22.20
N MET A 8 -16.89 -33.23 -22.31
CA MET A 8 -17.55 -33.13 -23.63
C MET A 8 -17.38 -31.80 -24.35
N CYS A 9 -16.82 -30.78 -23.67
CA CYS A 9 -16.58 -29.46 -24.25
C CYS A 9 -15.14 -29.20 -24.70
N ILE A 10 -14.16 -30.02 -24.27
CA ILE A 10 -12.72 -29.80 -24.54
C ILE A 10 -12.30 -30.41 -25.89
N ARG A 11 -13.00 -31.41 -26.41
CA ARG A 11 -12.63 -32.12 -27.65
C ARG A 11 -12.79 -31.35 -28.95
N ASP A 12 -13.53 -30.22 -28.93
CA ASP A 12 -13.79 -29.44 -30.18
C ASP A 12 -13.05 -28.08 -30.21
N ARG A 13 -12.18 -27.79 -29.20
CA ARG A 13 -11.44 -26.53 -29.16
C ARG A 13 -9.96 -26.79 -29.04
N ASP A 14 -9.23 -26.38 -30.07
CA ASP A 14 -7.74 -26.45 -30.10
C ASP A 14 -7.08 -25.38 -29.20
N THR A 15 -7.85 -24.65 -28.39
CA THR A 15 -7.35 -23.54 -27.57
C THR A 15 -7.96 -23.57 -26.18
N LEU A 16 -7.11 -23.51 -25.15
CA LEU A 16 -7.48 -23.33 -23.75
C LEU A 16 -7.90 -21.87 -23.52
N GLU A 17 -9.11 -21.65 -23.02
CA GLU A 17 -9.61 -20.29 -22.78
C GLU A 17 -8.85 -19.61 -21.63
N GLY A 18 -8.55 -18.33 -21.76
CA GLY A 18 -7.82 -17.56 -20.76
C GLY A 18 -8.48 -17.54 -19.38
N LYS A 19 -9.81 -17.68 -19.31
CA LYS A 19 -10.57 -17.80 -18.05
C LYS A 19 -10.31 -19.11 -17.31
N ASP A 20 -10.14 -20.21 -18.04
CA ASP A 20 -9.85 -21.52 -17.45
C ASP A 20 -8.40 -21.55 -16.93
N ILE A 21 -7.48 -20.98 -17.68
CA ILE A 21 -6.07 -20.79 -17.27
C ILE A 21 -6.00 -19.92 -16.01
N PHE A 22 -6.76 -18.82 -15.99
CA PHE A 22 -6.84 -17.94 -14.83
C PHE A 22 -7.40 -18.69 -13.60
N LYS A 23 -8.41 -19.53 -13.77
CA LYS A 23 -8.97 -20.35 -12.69
C LYS A 23 -7.96 -21.36 -12.14
N LEU A 24 -7.16 -21.99 -13.00
CA LEU A 24 -6.07 -22.88 -12.59
C LEU A 24 -5.04 -22.11 -11.75
N TYR A 25 -4.66 -20.92 -12.19
CA TYR A 25 -3.71 -20.07 -11.48
C TYR A 25 -4.27 -19.55 -10.13
N ASP A 26 -5.44 -18.92 -10.14
CA ASP A 26 -6.01 -18.21 -8.99
C ASP A 26 -6.58 -19.16 -7.93
N THR A 27 -7.27 -20.22 -8.35
CA THR A 27 -7.98 -21.13 -7.43
C THR A 27 -7.12 -22.30 -6.99
N TYR A 28 -6.30 -22.83 -7.91
CA TYR A 28 -5.51 -24.04 -7.65
C TYR A 28 -4.02 -23.77 -7.48
N GLY A 29 -3.58 -22.52 -7.64
CA GLY A 29 -2.17 -22.13 -7.51
C GLY A 29 -1.26 -22.74 -8.57
N PHE A 30 -1.82 -23.09 -9.74
CA PHE A 30 -1.09 -23.73 -10.80
C PHE A 30 -0.38 -22.68 -11.69
N PRO A 31 0.97 -22.70 -11.79
CA PRO A 31 1.71 -21.70 -12.57
C PRO A 31 1.30 -21.71 -14.05
N VAL A 32 1.26 -20.52 -14.65
CA VAL A 32 0.85 -20.34 -16.05
C VAL A 32 1.82 -21.06 -16.99
N GLU A 33 3.11 -20.96 -16.69
CA GLU A 33 4.19 -21.59 -17.46
C GLU A 33 4.02 -23.11 -17.53
N LEU A 34 3.60 -23.72 -16.44
CA LEU A 34 3.33 -25.16 -16.39
C LEU A 34 2.03 -25.52 -17.13
N THR A 35 1.04 -24.62 -17.12
CA THR A 35 -0.18 -24.80 -17.93
C THR A 35 0.16 -24.71 -19.42
N GLU A 36 1.08 -23.84 -19.83
CA GLU A 36 1.58 -23.71 -21.20
C GLU A 36 2.26 -25.00 -21.67
N GLU A 37 3.23 -25.50 -20.88
CA GLU A 37 3.99 -26.70 -21.20
C GLU A 37 3.06 -27.91 -21.37
N LEU A 38 2.13 -28.12 -20.44
CA LEU A 38 1.17 -29.24 -20.54
C LEU A 38 0.19 -29.08 -21.69
N ALA A 39 -0.23 -27.86 -22.01
CA ALA A 39 -1.13 -27.59 -23.14
C ALA A 39 -0.42 -27.86 -24.47
N GLU A 40 0.84 -27.44 -24.60
CA GLU A 40 1.67 -27.74 -25.80
C GLU A 40 1.89 -29.23 -26.00
N ASP A 41 2.18 -30.00 -24.93
CA ASP A 41 2.37 -31.44 -24.98
C ASP A 41 1.10 -32.18 -25.44
N GLU A 42 -0.08 -31.68 -25.09
CA GLU A 42 -1.38 -32.22 -25.51
C GLU A 42 -1.90 -31.60 -26.83
N GLY A 43 -1.15 -30.68 -27.45
CA GLY A 43 -1.46 -30.05 -28.74
C GLY A 43 -2.50 -28.91 -28.68
N PHE A 44 -2.73 -28.34 -27.49
CA PHE A 44 -3.60 -27.19 -27.30
C PHE A 44 -2.82 -25.88 -27.40
N LYS A 45 -3.49 -24.85 -27.89
CA LYS A 45 -3.02 -23.47 -27.83
C LYS A 45 -3.52 -22.79 -26.55
N ILE A 46 -2.86 -21.73 -26.13
CA ILE A 46 -3.22 -20.94 -24.96
C ILE A 46 -3.71 -19.55 -25.38
N ASP A 47 -4.84 -19.13 -24.76
CA ASP A 47 -5.37 -17.77 -24.90
C ASP A 47 -4.76 -16.85 -23.85
N HIS A 48 -3.53 -16.35 -24.16
CA HIS A 48 -2.81 -15.40 -23.30
C HIS A 48 -3.54 -14.07 -23.11
N GLU A 49 -4.25 -13.58 -24.14
CA GLU A 49 -4.96 -12.30 -24.06
C GLU A 49 -6.18 -12.43 -23.12
N GLY A 50 -6.92 -13.53 -23.21
CA GLY A 50 -8.00 -13.83 -22.27
C GLY A 50 -7.52 -14.01 -20.83
N PHE A 51 -6.33 -14.64 -20.63
CA PHE A 51 -5.72 -14.75 -19.31
C PHE A 51 -5.35 -13.37 -18.74
N LYS A 52 -4.66 -12.51 -19.52
CA LYS A 52 -4.32 -11.14 -19.13
C LYS A 52 -5.55 -10.30 -18.79
N ALA A 53 -6.62 -10.45 -19.58
CA ALA A 53 -7.89 -9.76 -19.34
C ALA A 53 -8.53 -10.21 -18.01
N ALA A 54 -8.57 -11.52 -17.74
CA ALA A 54 -9.10 -12.07 -16.48
C ALA A 54 -8.26 -11.64 -15.26
N MET A 55 -6.94 -11.64 -15.38
CA MET A 55 -6.02 -11.14 -14.35
C MET A 55 -6.26 -9.65 -14.05
N LYS A 56 -6.41 -8.84 -15.09
CA LYS A 56 -6.72 -7.41 -14.93
C LYS A 56 -8.06 -7.19 -14.26
N GLU A 57 -9.10 -7.93 -14.67
CA GLU A 57 -10.43 -7.84 -14.05
C GLU A 57 -10.39 -8.18 -12.56
N GLN A 58 -9.62 -9.20 -12.16
CA GLN A 58 -9.44 -9.54 -10.76
C GLN A 58 -8.69 -8.44 -9.99
N GLN A 59 -7.61 -7.89 -10.57
CA GLN A 59 -6.89 -6.76 -9.96
C GLN A 59 -7.80 -5.56 -9.78
N ASP A 60 -8.65 -5.26 -10.75
CA ASP A 60 -9.59 -4.14 -10.68
C ASP A 60 -10.70 -4.41 -9.64
N ARG A 61 -11.18 -5.65 -9.52
CA ARG A 61 -12.10 -6.07 -8.44
C ARG A 61 -11.44 -6.00 -7.07
N ALA A 62 -10.19 -6.45 -6.94
CA ALA A 62 -9.43 -6.36 -5.70
C ALA A 62 -9.24 -4.90 -5.28
N ARG A 63 -8.87 -4.01 -6.20
CA ARG A 63 -8.81 -2.56 -5.96
C ARG A 63 -10.15 -1.99 -5.55
N ALA A 64 -11.25 -2.37 -6.23
CA ALA A 64 -12.59 -1.91 -5.89
C ALA A 64 -13.09 -2.46 -4.54
N SER A 65 -12.65 -3.64 -4.10
CA SER A 65 -12.99 -4.21 -2.80
C SER A 65 -12.21 -3.55 -1.65
N VAL A 66 -10.97 -3.13 -1.90
CA VAL A 66 -10.17 -2.32 -0.97
C VAL A 66 -10.86 -0.98 -0.71
N VAL A 67 -11.47 -0.39 -1.73
CA VAL A 67 -12.29 0.85 -1.60
C VAL A 67 -13.53 0.63 -0.71
N LYS A 68 -14.12 -0.59 -0.69
CA LYS A 68 -15.27 -0.91 0.16
C LYS A 68 -14.92 -1.42 1.55
N GLY A 69 -13.68 -1.84 1.77
CA GLY A 69 -13.19 -2.52 2.97
C GLY A 69 -12.30 -1.65 3.86
N GLY A 70 -12.65 -0.38 4.11
CA GLY A 70 -12.14 0.35 5.28
C GLY A 70 -10.65 0.66 5.36
N SER A 71 -9.86 0.55 4.32
CA SER A 71 -8.67 1.36 4.18
C SER A 71 -9.14 2.71 3.64
N MET A 72 -9.15 3.70 4.51
CA MET A 72 -9.64 5.05 4.26
C MET A 72 -9.06 5.57 2.95
N GLY A 73 -9.89 5.55 1.92
CA GLY A 73 -9.80 6.09 0.59
C GLY A 73 -8.59 6.91 0.22
N MET A 74 -7.48 6.27 -0.10
CA MET A 74 -6.41 6.90 -0.85
C MET A 74 -6.81 7.26 -2.30
N GLN A 75 -8.09 7.21 -2.62
CA GLN A 75 -8.66 7.56 -3.92
C GLN A 75 -9.55 8.81 -3.86
N ASN A 76 -9.41 9.60 -2.81
CA ASN A 76 -10.05 10.90 -2.74
C ASN A 76 -9.37 11.84 -3.74
N GLU A 77 -10.14 12.56 -4.55
CA GLU A 77 -9.63 13.60 -5.47
C GLU A 77 -8.74 14.62 -4.72
N THR A 78 -9.04 14.88 -3.45
CA THR A 78 -8.25 15.76 -2.59
C THR A 78 -6.81 15.24 -2.41
N LEU A 79 -6.63 13.93 -2.25
CA LEU A 79 -5.30 13.31 -2.10
C LEU A 79 -4.55 13.19 -3.44
N ALA A 80 -5.27 12.95 -4.54
CA ALA A 80 -4.69 12.93 -5.88
C ALA A 80 -4.17 14.33 -6.34
N ASN A 81 -4.75 15.38 -5.79
CA ASN A 81 -4.36 16.77 -6.07
C ASN A 81 -3.25 17.32 -5.15
N ILE A 82 -2.67 16.48 -4.27
CA ILE A 82 -1.50 16.86 -3.48
C ILE A 82 -0.27 16.83 -4.40
N THR A 83 0.31 17.98 -4.66
CA THR A 83 1.51 18.14 -5.50
C THR A 83 2.70 18.68 -4.71
N GLU A 84 2.50 19.04 -3.47
CA GLU A 84 3.50 19.57 -2.57
C GLU A 84 4.61 18.53 -2.35
N PRO A 85 5.90 18.90 -2.45
CA PRO A 85 7.00 17.95 -2.27
C PRO A 85 7.05 17.43 -0.83
N SER A 86 7.44 16.18 -0.68
CA SER A 86 7.69 15.56 0.63
C SER A 86 8.93 14.68 0.52
N GLU A 87 10.00 15.06 1.21
CA GLU A 87 11.28 14.37 1.21
C GLU A 87 11.41 13.46 2.43
N PHE A 88 11.79 12.21 2.23
CA PHE A 88 12.09 11.28 3.31
C PHE A 88 13.55 11.40 3.77
N LEU A 89 13.77 11.64 5.06
CA LEU A 89 15.09 11.76 5.68
C LEU A 89 15.52 10.41 6.25
N TYR A 90 16.25 9.64 5.48
CA TYR A 90 16.55 8.22 5.72
C TYR A 90 17.27 7.93 7.07
N GLU A 91 18.14 8.82 7.54
CA GLU A 91 18.93 8.60 8.75
C GLU A 91 18.48 9.47 9.94
N ALA A 92 17.39 10.23 9.77
CA ALA A 92 16.93 11.15 10.79
C ALA A 92 15.85 10.46 11.67
N GLU A 93 16.03 10.53 12.97
CA GLU A 93 15.01 10.09 13.95
C GLU A 93 14.13 11.26 14.41
N THR A 94 14.60 12.48 14.16
CA THR A 94 13.88 13.73 14.40
C THR A 94 14.11 14.69 13.24
N ALA A 95 13.10 15.49 12.93
CA ALA A 95 13.23 16.57 11.93
C ALA A 95 12.37 17.76 12.30
N GLU A 96 12.83 18.97 11.98
CA GLU A 96 11.99 20.15 11.95
C GLU A 96 11.52 20.35 10.52
N SER A 97 10.19 20.39 10.31
CA SER A 97 9.62 20.48 8.99
C SER A 97 8.39 21.34 8.96
N ARG A 98 8.18 21.98 7.80
CA ARG A 98 7.02 22.77 7.53
C ARG A 98 5.83 21.90 7.15
N LEU A 99 4.67 22.18 7.73
CA LEU A 99 3.43 21.52 7.40
C LEU A 99 2.86 22.12 6.10
N SER A 100 2.80 21.32 5.04
CA SER A 100 2.37 21.77 3.71
C SER A 100 0.88 21.58 3.47
N VAL A 101 0.30 20.47 3.94
CA VAL A 101 -1.10 20.11 3.68
C VAL A 101 -1.73 19.49 4.92
N ILE A 102 -2.97 19.89 5.19
CA ILE A 102 -3.89 19.25 6.14
C ILE A 102 -5.11 18.78 5.37
N VAL A 103 -5.47 17.51 5.50
CA VAL A 103 -6.73 16.96 5.00
C VAL A 103 -7.48 16.34 6.19
N ALA A 104 -8.69 16.84 6.42
CA ALA A 104 -9.62 16.29 7.41
C ALA A 104 -11.01 16.22 6.78
N ASP A 105 -11.81 15.21 7.13
CA ASP A 105 -13.16 15.00 6.59
C ASP A 105 -13.21 15.10 5.04
N ASP A 106 -12.19 14.52 4.37
CA ASP A 106 -12.04 14.51 2.91
C ASP A 106 -11.84 15.87 2.24
N ALA A 107 -11.55 16.93 3.00
CA ALA A 107 -11.30 18.28 2.52
C ALA A 107 -9.95 18.84 3.00
N ARG A 108 -9.36 19.76 2.22
CA ARG A 108 -8.18 20.53 2.66
C ARG A 108 -8.61 21.61 3.66
N HIS A 109 -7.82 21.74 4.70
CA HIS A 109 -8.00 22.74 5.75
C HIS A 109 -6.72 23.54 5.94
N ASP A 110 -6.86 24.80 6.33
CA ASP A 110 -5.70 25.65 6.70
C ASP A 110 -5.25 25.39 8.15
N SER A 111 -6.16 24.88 8.99
CA SER A 111 -5.86 24.52 10.38
C SER A 111 -6.79 23.43 10.89
N VAL A 112 -6.33 22.68 11.90
CA VAL A 112 -7.10 21.67 12.64
C VAL A 112 -6.67 21.68 14.10
N ASN A 113 -7.59 21.42 15.04
CA ASN A 113 -7.31 21.48 16.48
C ASN A 113 -7.73 20.20 17.24
N SER A 114 -8.39 19.26 16.58
CA SER A 114 -8.82 17.99 17.17
C SER A 114 -9.25 16.98 16.11
N GLY A 115 -9.35 15.72 16.51
CA GLY A 115 -9.81 14.63 15.64
C GLY A 115 -8.70 13.96 14.86
N LYS A 116 -9.07 13.25 13.80
CA LYS A 116 -8.11 12.60 12.89
C LYS A 116 -7.88 13.47 11.66
N ALA A 117 -6.64 13.59 11.27
CA ALA A 117 -6.24 14.31 10.07
C ALA A 117 -5.13 13.57 9.31
N LEU A 118 -5.01 13.88 8.03
CA LEU A 118 -3.91 13.48 7.18
C LEU A 118 -3.02 14.69 6.93
N LEU A 119 -1.73 14.54 7.17
CA LEU A 119 -0.76 15.63 7.06
C LEU A 119 0.33 15.31 6.04
N VAL A 120 0.76 16.32 5.30
CA VAL A 120 1.95 16.26 4.45
C VAL A 120 2.94 17.32 4.91
N PHE A 121 4.18 16.91 5.16
CA PHE A 121 5.30 17.76 5.51
C PHE A 121 6.29 17.87 4.35
N GLU A 122 7.03 18.98 4.26
CA GLU A 122 8.09 19.16 3.27
C GLU A 122 9.20 18.11 3.42
N GLN A 123 9.53 17.76 4.68
CA GLN A 123 10.49 16.72 5.04
C GLN A 123 9.94 15.86 6.17
N THR A 124 10.27 14.58 6.19
CA THR A 124 9.80 13.67 7.24
C THR A 124 10.84 12.60 7.58
N PRO A 125 11.03 12.29 8.88
CA PRO A 125 11.82 11.15 9.32
C PRO A 125 10.99 9.86 9.38
N PHE A 126 9.65 9.93 9.20
CA PHE A 126 8.76 8.78 9.29
C PHE A 126 8.81 7.92 8.04
N TYR A 127 9.12 6.63 8.20
CA TYR A 127 9.02 5.65 7.12
C TYR A 127 7.56 5.36 6.79
N ALA A 128 7.21 5.55 5.52
CA ALA A 128 5.88 5.16 5.02
C ALA A 128 5.82 3.65 4.74
N GLU A 129 4.69 3.02 5.06
CA GLU A 129 4.47 1.60 4.81
C GLU A 129 4.77 1.25 3.34
N MET A 130 5.73 0.35 3.15
CA MET A 130 6.13 -0.15 1.84
C MET A 130 6.86 -1.49 1.96
N GLY A 131 6.65 -2.39 0.97
CA GLY A 131 7.42 -3.64 0.86
C GLY A 131 7.25 -4.60 2.04
N GLY A 132 6.11 -4.56 2.76
CA GLY A 132 5.84 -5.40 3.91
C GLY A 132 6.42 -4.89 5.24
N GLN A 133 7.12 -3.75 5.24
CA GLN A 133 7.53 -3.08 6.47
C GLN A 133 6.43 -2.12 6.91
N VAL A 134 6.00 -2.24 8.17
CA VAL A 134 5.00 -1.35 8.78
C VAL A 134 5.53 0.06 8.95
N ALA A 135 4.62 1.04 8.89
CA ALA A 135 4.93 2.45 9.08
C ALA A 135 5.47 2.78 10.48
N ASP A 136 6.25 3.85 10.54
CA ASP A 136 6.69 4.42 11.81
C ASP A 136 5.54 5.16 12.52
N HIS A 137 5.62 5.17 13.83
CA HIS A 137 4.79 5.99 14.71
C HIS A 137 5.66 7.02 15.42
N GLY A 138 5.02 8.06 15.98
CA GLY A 138 5.72 9.04 16.79
C GLY A 138 4.87 10.24 17.12
N THR A 139 5.52 11.38 17.37
CA THR A 139 4.87 12.60 17.83
C THR A 139 5.26 13.80 16.98
N ILE A 140 4.34 14.75 16.93
CA ILE A 140 4.53 16.07 16.33
C ILE A 140 4.38 17.10 17.43
N SER A 141 5.39 17.96 17.59
CA SER A 141 5.41 18.99 18.61
C SER A 141 5.56 20.38 17.98
N ASP A 142 4.99 21.38 18.64
CA ASP A 142 5.11 22.78 18.25
C ASP A 142 6.49 23.36 18.64
N ALA A 143 6.71 24.63 18.33
CA ALA A 143 7.94 25.36 18.67
C ALA A 143 8.19 25.49 20.19
N ALA A 144 7.16 25.34 21.00
CA ALA A 144 7.25 25.35 22.47
C ALA A 144 7.60 23.96 23.04
N GLY A 145 7.66 22.92 22.20
CA GLY A 145 7.90 21.53 22.59
C GLY A 145 6.66 20.81 23.10
N THR A 146 5.49 21.39 22.90
CA THR A 146 4.20 20.76 23.27
C THR A 146 3.79 19.80 22.15
N THR A 147 3.45 18.55 22.51
CA THR A 147 2.90 17.59 21.54
C THR A 147 1.53 18.06 21.08
N VAL A 148 1.38 18.27 19.78
CA VAL A 148 0.13 18.72 19.16
C VAL A 148 -0.55 17.64 18.33
N ALA A 149 0.17 16.56 18.00
CA ALA A 149 -0.42 15.40 17.35
C ALA A 149 0.42 14.14 17.55
N ARG A 150 -0.24 12.98 17.41
CA ARG A 150 0.42 11.66 17.36
C ARG A 150 0.27 11.04 15.99
N VAL A 151 1.38 10.59 15.42
CA VAL A 151 1.41 9.86 14.17
C VAL A 151 1.10 8.40 14.46
N VAL A 152 -0.01 7.90 13.91
CA VAL A 152 -0.49 6.52 14.09
C VAL A 152 -0.26 5.65 12.87
N ASP A 153 -0.05 6.25 11.71
CA ASP A 153 0.27 5.55 10.46
C ASP A 153 0.91 6.51 9.46
N VAL A 154 1.72 5.98 8.55
CA VAL A 154 2.29 6.76 7.44
C VAL A 154 2.21 5.93 6.16
N GLN A 155 1.53 6.46 5.17
CA GLN A 155 1.35 5.81 3.88
C GLN A 155 1.88 6.70 2.76
N ARG A 156 2.02 6.15 1.55
CA ARG A 156 2.35 6.95 0.37
C ARG A 156 1.08 7.41 -0.33
N ALA A 157 0.98 8.72 -0.55
CA ALA A 157 -0.03 9.28 -1.42
C ALA A 157 0.18 8.81 -2.88
N PRO A 158 -0.84 8.89 -3.76
CA PRO A 158 -0.73 8.50 -5.17
C PRO A 158 0.45 9.16 -5.91
N ASN A 159 0.81 10.39 -5.54
CA ASN A 159 1.91 11.16 -6.13
C ASN A 159 3.25 10.96 -5.39
N GLY A 160 3.33 10.02 -4.43
CA GLY A 160 4.56 9.61 -3.78
C GLY A 160 4.91 10.33 -2.47
N GLN A 161 4.11 11.32 -2.03
CA GLN A 161 4.31 12.02 -0.76
C GLN A 161 4.07 11.10 0.43
N ALA A 162 4.74 11.38 1.54
CA ALA A 162 4.46 10.75 2.82
C ALA A 162 3.19 11.37 3.45
N LEU A 163 2.15 10.56 3.58
CA LEU A 163 0.86 10.94 4.13
C LEU A 163 0.76 10.42 5.57
N HIS A 164 0.85 11.32 6.53
CA HIS A 164 0.85 11.01 7.96
C HIS A 164 -0.59 11.01 8.48
N THR A 165 -1.10 9.87 8.90
CA THR A 165 -2.36 9.77 9.64
C THR A 165 -2.09 10.11 11.09
N VAL A 166 -2.75 11.15 11.59
CA VAL A 166 -2.50 11.64 12.95
C VAL A 166 -3.79 11.74 13.78
N GLU A 167 -3.61 11.58 15.09
CA GLU A 167 -4.58 11.99 16.10
C GLU A 167 -4.16 13.36 16.61
N VAL A 168 -4.98 14.37 16.40
CA VAL A 168 -4.70 15.78 16.71
C VAL A 168 -5.08 16.07 18.15
N GLU A 169 -4.12 16.56 18.94
CA GLU A 169 -4.28 16.90 20.36
C GLU A 169 -4.18 18.43 20.60
N GLY A 170 -3.67 19.18 19.62
CA GLY A 170 -3.51 20.62 19.69
C GLY A 170 -3.69 21.28 18.32
N GLU A 171 -3.42 22.58 18.23
CA GLU A 171 -3.60 23.32 16.99
C GLU A 171 -2.48 23.02 15.99
N LEU A 172 -2.87 22.63 14.78
CA LEU A 172 -1.99 22.49 13.62
C LEU A 172 -2.41 23.50 12.55
N VAL A 173 -1.43 24.21 11.98
CA VAL A 173 -1.67 25.28 10.97
C VAL A 173 -0.74 25.03 9.78
N VAL A 174 -1.28 25.08 8.57
CA VAL A 174 -0.52 24.98 7.33
C VAL A 174 0.50 26.13 7.25
N GLY A 175 1.73 25.80 6.86
CA GLY A 175 2.82 26.75 6.75
C GLY A 175 3.63 26.98 8.03
N ALA A 176 3.18 26.46 9.18
CA ALA A 176 3.96 26.46 10.41
C ALA A 176 5.00 25.33 10.45
N ASN A 177 6.08 25.52 11.22
CA ASN A 177 7.10 24.50 11.45
C ASN A 177 6.78 23.69 12.70
N TYR A 178 6.99 22.39 12.59
CA TYR A 178 6.80 21.44 13.68
C TYR A 178 7.99 20.52 13.80
N LYS A 179 8.27 20.07 15.03
CA LYS A 179 9.24 19.02 15.28
C LYS A 179 8.56 17.66 15.16
N LEU A 180 9.07 16.83 14.28
CA LEU A 180 8.66 15.45 14.09
C LEU A 180 9.65 14.53 14.79
N GLU A 181 9.17 13.55 15.55
CA GLU A 181 10.01 12.61 16.30
C GLU A 181 9.41 11.21 16.24
N ILE A 182 10.21 10.23 15.74
CA ILE A 182 9.78 8.84 15.66
C ILE A 182 9.82 8.14 17.02
N ASP A 183 9.01 7.10 17.22
CA ASP A 183 9.13 6.21 18.37
C ASP A 183 10.33 5.27 18.18
N HIS A 184 11.45 5.63 18.76
CA HIS A 184 12.71 4.88 18.68
C HIS A 184 12.55 3.42 19.06
N SER A 185 11.82 3.13 20.12
CA SER A 185 11.68 1.77 20.64
C SER A 185 10.89 0.87 19.67
N ARG A 186 9.89 1.44 19.01
CA ARG A 186 9.12 0.76 17.94
C ARG A 186 9.96 0.62 16.67
N HIS A 187 10.60 1.69 16.22
CA HIS A 187 11.44 1.72 15.02
C HIS A 187 12.53 0.65 15.07
N HIS A 188 13.29 0.57 16.15
CA HIS A 188 14.32 -0.46 16.33
C HIS A 188 13.78 -1.89 16.33
N ARG A 189 12.57 -2.14 16.86
CA ARG A 189 11.93 -3.46 16.80
C ARG A 189 11.55 -3.83 15.38
N VAL A 190 11.00 -2.90 14.61
CA VAL A 190 10.61 -3.10 13.21
C VAL A 190 11.86 -3.38 12.36
N MET A 191 12.93 -2.62 12.50
CA MET A 191 14.20 -2.85 11.80
C MET A 191 14.79 -4.24 12.09
N LYS A 192 14.80 -4.67 13.36
CA LYS A 192 15.28 -6.01 13.74
C LYS A 192 14.45 -7.13 13.10
N ASN A 193 13.14 -6.99 13.06
CA ASN A 193 12.26 -7.98 12.43
C ASN A 193 12.49 -8.04 10.92
N HIS A 194 12.67 -6.90 10.25
CA HIS A 194 12.98 -6.82 8.83
C HIS A 194 14.31 -7.54 8.52
N THR A 195 15.37 -7.24 9.28
CA THR A 195 16.68 -7.90 9.15
C THR A 195 16.59 -9.41 9.42
N ALA A 196 15.85 -9.83 10.46
CA ALA A 196 15.65 -11.24 10.80
C ALA A 196 14.96 -12.00 9.66
N THR A 197 13.99 -11.39 8.98
CA THR A 197 13.30 -11.98 7.83
C THR A 197 14.26 -12.22 6.67
N HIS A 198 15.13 -11.26 6.35
CA HIS A 198 16.16 -11.42 5.32
C HIS A 198 17.20 -12.48 5.66
N LEU A 199 17.64 -12.54 6.93
CA LEU A 199 18.58 -13.57 7.39
C LEU A 199 17.95 -14.96 7.35
N LEU A 200 16.68 -15.11 7.73
CA LEU A 200 15.95 -16.37 7.64
C LEU A 200 15.82 -16.81 6.18
N HIS A 201 15.45 -15.89 5.29
CA HIS A 201 15.36 -16.19 3.85
C HIS A 201 16.70 -16.66 3.29
N ALA A 202 17.80 -15.96 3.62
CA ALA A 202 19.15 -16.35 3.20
C ALA A 202 19.64 -17.68 3.79
N ALA A 203 19.13 -18.09 4.96
CA ALA A 203 19.49 -19.33 5.60
C ALA A 203 18.70 -20.56 5.07
N LEU A 204 17.55 -20.31 4.40
CA LEU A 204 16.69 -21.36 3.84
C LEU A 204 16.97 -21.64 2.35
N HIS A 205 17.83 -20.85 1.71
CA HIS A 205 18.35 -21.01 0.34
C HIS A 205 19.84 -21.31 0.32
#